data_af44ddf25ec45c5ecc84343b8d564b8b
#
_entry.id   af44ddf25ec45c5ecc84343b8d564b8b
#
_cell.length_a   1.000
_cell.length_b   1.000
_cell.length_c   1.000
_cell.angle_alpha   90.00
_cell.angle_beta   90.00
_cell.angle_gamma   90.00
#
_symmetry.space_group_name_H-M   'P 1'
#
loop_
_entity.id
_entity.type
_entity.pdbx_description
1 polymer ?
#
loop_
_entity_poly.entity_id
_entity_poly.type
_entity_poly.pdbx_seq_one_letter_code
_entity_poly.pdbx_strand_id
1 'polypeptide(L)'
;MLKVILNAPHPISPFNESARDLRIQNHPLWLNQRNVLAPYTTREIELKPGQRMPVHREEMIVYRDNLFFDEEYMRLFITMARKKGRACRAAFSVDDPAFKEHALPLSTSYTPAGELFLADLWYYPRGPVADVEPLVIDLEAREIGYYHVPTYMADQSGDLVFQVPLRALIAIDSWVHIFITDVVFGLFSRGARFEKRLSEDLAFKLRILGKAIYEGRQILECSELVKVGKNCVIDPHATIHGPTTIGDNVTINAGAVIENCIIGNNVNISQDVQLMLCVVGDGAFLPFRAALFMTTVMENSMIAQNTCLQMCVIGRNTFIGAGSTFTDYNLIPAPIRALDGQGRLNISNRPVIGSAVGHNCRLGSGMIVYPARTIESDVVLAASKDRRVIDKDIRYEDSDHHKFKSASLHRRLYPRPGEGELESW
;
A
#
# COMPACT_ATOMS: atom_id res chain seq x y z
N MET A 1 0.80 26.51 11.21
CA MET A 1 -0.33 26.74 10.28
C MET A 1 -1.53 25.89 10.64
N LEU A 2 -2.71 26.26 10.14
CA LEU A 2 -3.95 25.46 10.27
C LEU A 2 -3.92 24.33 9.25
N LYS A 3 -4.29 23.11 9.68
CA LYS A 3 -4.51 21.96 8.82
C LYS A 3 -6.02 21.78 8.62
N VAL A 4 -6.45 21.69 7.35
CA VAL A 4 -7.84 21.43 6.98
C VAL A 4 -7.91 20.14 6.18
N ILE A 5 -8.70 19.20 6.64
CA ILE A 5 -8.87 17.87 6.06
C ILE A 5 -10.23 17.81 5.37
N LEU A 6 -10.24 17.48 4.08
CA LEU A 6 -11.44 17.25 3.30
C LEU A 6 -11.71 15.75 3.21
N ASN A 7 -12.85 15.29 3.71
CA ASN A 7 -13.15 13.86 3.65
C ASN A 7 -13.46 13.41 2.22
N ALA A 8 -12.84 12.32 1.81
CA ALA A 8 -13.13 11.66 0.54
C ALA A 8 -14.50 10.99 0.58
N PRO A 9 -15.29 11.07 -0.51
CA PRO A 9 -16.67 10.63 -0.50
C PRO A 9 -16.86 9.12 -0.64
N HIS A 10 -15.83 8.38 -1.07
CA HIS A 10 -15.97 6.99 -1.48
C HIS A 10 -15.04 6.05 -0.70
N PRO A 11 -15.55 4.88 -0.30
CA PRO A 11 -14.73 3.80 0.25
C PRO A 11 -13.93 3.12 -0.85
N ILE A 12 -12.88 2.43 -0.44
CA ILE A 12 -12.02 1.65 -1.34
C ILE A 12 -12.53 0.20 -1.42
N SER A 13 -12.91 -0.23 -2.63
CA SER A 13 -13.22 -1.63 -2.91
C SER A 13 -11.91 -2.45 -2.93
N PRO A 14 -11.88 -3.71 -2.41
CA PRO A 14 -12.98 -4.49 -1.84
C PRO A 14 -13.15 -4.34 -0.32
N PHE A 15 -12.50 -3.34 0.30
CA PHE A 15 -12.44 -3.20 1.76
C PHE A 15 -13.68 -2.55 2.35
N ASN A 16 -14.47 -1.82 1.55
CA ASN A 16 -15.66 -1.06 1.97
C ASN A 16 -15.35 -0.01 3.06
N GLU A 17 -14.12 0.43 3.15
CA GLU A 17 -13.62 1.37 4.15
C GLU A 17 -13.01 2.60 3.46
N SER A 18 -13.03 3.76 4.13
CA SER A 18 -12.41 4.96 3.58
C SER A 18 -10.90 4.82 3.51
N ALA A 19 -10.26 5.43 2.49
CA ALA A 19 -8.82 5.37 2.31
C ALA A 19 -8.04 5.79 3.57
N ARG A 20 -8.55 6.80 4.29
CA ARG A 20 -7.92 7.33 5.51
C ARG A 20 -7.73 6.30 6.62
N ASP A 21 -8.63 5.31 6.72
CA ASP A 21 -8.65 4.31 7.78
C ASP A 21 -7.91 3.03 7.38
N LEU A 22 -7.66 2.84 6.08
CA LEU A 22 -6.86 1.72 5.57
C LEU A 22 -5.40 1.84 5.98
N ARG A 23 -4.75 0.68 6.14
CA ARG A 23 -3.34 0.59 6.49
C ARG A 23 -2.46 0.83 5.29
N ILE A 24 -1.55 1.79 5.44
CA ILE A 24 -0.45 2.05 4.52
C ILE A 24 0.84 1.98 5.34
N GLN A 25 1.77 1.13 4.95
CA GLN A 25 3.01 0.88 5.70
C GLN A 25 2.76 0.55 7.19
N ASN A 26 1.75 -0.28 7.45
CA ASN A 26 1.26 -0.70 8.78
C ASN A 26 0.63 0.39 9.64
N HIS A 27 0.39 1.58 9.12
CA HIS A 27 -0.28 2.66 9.85
C HIS A 27 -1.56 3.11 9.12
N PRO A 28 -2.62 3.51 9.84
CA PRO A 28 -3.75 4.18 9.19
C PRO A 28 -3.25 5.39 8.41
N LEU A 29 -3.78 5.62 7.21
CA LEU A 29 -3.33 6.72 6.37
C LEU A 29 -3.44 8.08 7.08
N TRP A 30 -4.52 8.31 7.87
CA TRP A 30 -4.68 9.54 8.65
C TRP A 30 -3.55 9.75 9.67
N LEU A 31 -3.01 8.66 10.25
CA LEU A 31 -1.91 8.75 11.21
C LEU A 31 -0.60 9.13 10.50
N ASN A 32 -0.34 8.55 9.32
CA ASN A 32 0.79 8.94 8.48
C ASN A 32 0.72 10.43 8.13
N GLN A 33 -0.42 10.88 7.60
CA GLN A 33 -0.66 12.30 7.26
C GLN A 33 -0.44 13.22 8.47
N ARG A 34 -0.94 12.83 9.65
CA ARG A 34 -0.75 13.59 10.89
C ARG A 34 0.73 13.69 11.27
N ASN A 35 1.46 12.58 11.21
CA ASN A 35 2.87 12.55 11.59
C ASN A 35 3.72 13.39 10.65
N VAL A 36 3.51 13.30 9.33
CA VAL A 36 4.22 14.09 8.32
C VAL A 36 3.94 15.59 8.48
N LEU A 37 2.72 15.98 8.84
CA LEU A 37 2.34 17.39 8.99
C LEU A 37 2.57 17.96 10.40
N ALA A 38 2.84 17.13 11.41
CA ALA A 38 3.05 17.57 12.79
C ALA A 38 4.10 18.70 12.96
N PRO A 39 5.25 18.71 12.24
CA PRO A 39 6.22 19.80 12.35
C PRO A 39 5.71 21.15 11.84
N TYR A 40 4.66 21.17 11.04
CA TYR A 40 4.17 22.38 10.35
C TYR A 40 2.84 22.89 10.88
N THR A 41 2.06 22.07 11.57
CA THR A 41 0.67 22.38 11.91
C THR A 41 0.44 22.38 13.41
N THR A 42 -0.38 23.33 13.89
CA THR A 42 -0.70 23.49 15.33
C THR A 42 -2.16 23.26 15.64
N ARG A 43 -3.05 23.35 14.62
CA ARG A 43 -4.50 23.16 14.75
C ARG A 43 -5.02 22.38 13.56
N GLU A 44 -6.16 21.70 13.77
CA GLU A 44 -6.80 20.85 12.79
C GLU A 44 -8.30 21.13 12.70
N ILE A 45 -8.84 21.13 11.49
CA ILE A 45 -10.27 21.16 11.19
C ILE A 45 -10.56 20.07 10.17
N GLU A 46 -11.56 19.26 10.43
CA GLU A 46 -12.05 18.23 9.51
C GLU A 46 -13.38 18.69 8.89
N LEU A 47 -13.51 18.59 7.57
CA LEU A 47 -14.69 19.01 6.82
C LEU A 47 -15.33 17.81 6.13
N LYS A 48 -16.58 17.56 6.46
CA LYS A 48 -17.41 16.56 5.77
C LYS A 48 -17.79 17.06 4.36
N PRO A 49 -18.13 16.16 3.42
CA PRO A 49 -18.62 16.55 2.10
C PRO A 49 -19.74 17.56 2.19
N GLY A 50 -19.64 18.65 1.40
CA GLY A 50 -20.62 19.75 1.38
C GLY A 50 -20.44 20.84 2.44
N GLN A 51 -19.54 20.68 3.39
CA GLN A 51 -19.22 21.74 4.34
C GLN A 51 -18.35 22.83 3.70
N ARG A 52 -18.59 24.08 4.10
CA ARG A 52 -17.84 25.24 3.57
C ARG A 52 -16.48 25.35 4.23
N MET A 53 -15.48 25.77 3.45
CA MET A 53 -14.15 26.12 3.96
C MET A 53 -14.23 27.19 5.04
N PRO A 54 -13.46 27.06 6.14
CA PRO A 54 -13.44 28.06 7.19
C PRO A 54 -12.82 29.37 6.69
N VAL A 55 -13.44 30.48 7.02
CA VAL A 55 -12.93 31.82 6.68
C VAL A 55 -11.94 32.27 7.76
N HIS A 56 -10.71 31.76 7.69
CA HIS A 56 -9.60 32.18 8.57
C HIS A 56 -8.53 32.91 7.75
N ARG A 57 -8.02 34.04 8.31
CA ARG A 57 -6.92 34.82 7.69
C ARG A 57 -5.55 34.36 8.20
N GLU A 58 -5.30 33.06 8.22
CA GLU A 58 -4.05 32.49 8.67
C GLU A 58 -3.46 31.55 7.63
N GLU A 59 -2.16 31.24 7.79
CA GLU A 59 -1.50 30.23 6.96
C GLU A 59 -2.15 28.89 7.16
N MET A 60 -2.55 28.23 6.05
CA MET A 60 -3.18 26.91 6.11
C MET A 60 -2.73 25.97 5.00
N ILE A 61 -2.78 24.69 5.32
CA ILE A 61 -2.67 23.58 4.38
C ILE A 61 -4.00 22.85 4.34
N VAL A 62 -4.49 22.59 3.14
CA VAL A 62 -5.75 21.86 2.89
C VAL A 62 -5.45 20.64 2.07
N TYR A 63 -5.99 19.49 2.43
CA TYR A 63 -5.82 18.29 1.63
C TYR A 63 -7.01 17.34 1.78
N ARG A 64 -7.18 16.46 0.78
CA ARG A 64 -8.15 15.37 0.85
C ARG A 64 -7.54 14.17 1.58
N ASP A 65 -8.32 13.54 2.44
CA ASP A 65 -7.88 12.49 3.36
C ASP A 65 -7.49 11.16 2.69
N ASN A 66 -7.76 11.00 1.38
CA ASN A 66 -7.28 9.88 0.58
C ASN A 66 -5.87 10.08 0.00
N LEU A 67 -5.19 11.20 0.29
CA LEU A 67 -3.84 11.44 -0.20
C LEU A 67 -2.79 10.79 0.70
N PHE A 68 -1.94 9.95 0.13
CA PHE A 68 -0.67 9.60 0.75
C PHE A 68 0.41 10.58 0.29
N PHE A 69 1.23 11.04 1.23
CA PHE A 69 2.42 11.84 0.96
C PHE A 69 3.50 11.54 1.99
N ASP A 70 4.76 11.61 1.55
CA ASP A 70 5.90 11.43 2.44
C ASP A 70 6.46 12.76 2.96
N GLU A 71 7.37 12.66 3.93
CA GLU A 71 8.01 13.84 4.56
C GLU A 71 8.78 14.69 3.54
N GLU A 72 9.45 14.03 2.59
CA GLU A 72 10.30 14.71 1.61
C GLU A 72 9.48 15.55 0.64
N TYR A 73 8.37 14.99 0.14
CA TYR A 73 7.43 15.72 -0.72
C TYR A 73 6.84 16.92 0.04
N MET A 74 6.33 16.71 1.25
CA MET A 74 5.69 17.79 2.02
C MET A 74 6.65 18.87 2.46
N ARG A 75 7.87 18.51 2.82
CA ARG A 75 8.94 19.48 3.13
C ARG A 75 9.19 20.40 1.92
N LEU A 76 9.33 19.83 0.74
CA LEU A 76 9.56 20.57 -0.49
C LEU A 76 8.35 21.41 -0.88
N PHE A 77 7.14 20.84 -0.86
CA PHE A 77 5.89 21.55 -1.16
C PHE A 77 5.72 22.79 -0.29
N ILE A 78 5.80 22.65 1.03
CA ILE A 78 5.61 23.74 1.98
C ILE A 78 6.72 24.82 1.80
N THR A 79 7.97 24.39 1.59
CA THR A 79 9.09 25.32 1.40
C THR A 79 8.90 26.16 0.13
N MET A 80 8.55 25.53 -0.99
CA MET A 80 8.31 26.21 -2.27
C MET A 80 7.08 27.10 -2.22
N ALA A 81 5.99 26.63 -1.61
CA ALA A 81 4.74 27.38 -1.45
C ALA A 81 4.95 28.66 -0.60
N ARG A 82 5.68 28.56 0.51
CA ARG A 82 6.06 29.71 1.35
C ARG A 82 6.95 30.70 0.60
N LYS A 83 7.92 30.21 -0.16
CA LYS A 83 8.79 31.07 -1.00
C LYS A 83 7.99 31.81 -2.08
N LYS A 84 6.98 31.14 -2.68
CA LYS A 84 6.08 31.76 -3.67
C LYS A 84 5.18 32.84 -3.06
N GLY A 85 4.78 32.68 -1.78
CA GLY A 85 3.99 33.66 -1.03
C GLY A 85 2.56 33.85 -1.54
N ARG A 86 2.07 32.96 -2.42
CA ARG A 86 0.73 32.96 -3.01
C ARG A 86 0.03 31.65 -2.74
N ALA A 87 -1.29 31.64 -2.91
CA ALA A 87 -2.06 30.40 -2.84
C ALA A 87 -1.66 29.47 -3.98
N CYS A 88 -1.41 28.21 -3.66
CA CYS A 88 -1.01 27.24 -4.67
C CYS A 88 -1.63 25.86 -4.41
N ARG A 89 -1.74 25.09 -5.47
CA ARG A 89 -2.24 23.70 -5.47
C ARG A 89 -1.16 22.78 -6.05
N ALA A 90 -0.94 21.65 -5.41
CA ALA A 90 0.00 20.64 -5.89
C ALA A 90 -0.40 20.17 -7.29
N ALA A 91 0.60 20.08 -8.17
CA ALA A 91 0.40 19.69 -9.55
C ALA A 91 1.51 18.74 -10.00
N PHE A 92 1.19 17.88 -10.97
CA PHE A 92 2.12 17.00 -11.66
C PHE A 92 2.17 17.35 -13.14
N SER A 93 3.34 17.23 -13.76
CA SER A 93 3.45 17.22 -15.22
C SER A 93 2.86 15.93 -15.78
N VAL A 94 2.25 16.00 -16.96
CA VAL A 94 1.84 14.81 -17.74
C VAL A 94 3.02 13.91 -18.10
N ASP A 95 4.24 14.44 -18.06
CA ASP A 95 5.48 13.74 -18.42
C ASP A 95 6.20 13.16 -17.19
N ASP A 96 5.73 13.40 -15.96
CA ASP A 96 6.32 12.77 -14.77
C ASP A 96 6.14 11.25 -14.84
N PRO A 97 7.24 10.46 -14.94
CA PRO A 97 7.13 9.03 -15.20
C PRO A 97 6.44 8.27 -14.05
N ALA A 98 6.74 8.62 -12.80
CA ALA A 98 6.14 7.95 -11.65
C ALA A 98 4.65 8.29 -11.52
N PHE A 99 4.27 9.53 -11.75
CA PHE A 99 2.87 9.93 -11.76
C PHE A 99 2.08 9.21 -12.86
N LYS A 100 2.60 9.23 -14.09
CA LYS A 100 1.96 8.64 -15.27
C LYS A 100 1.78 7.13 -15.15
N GLU A 101 2.80 6.45 -14.61
CA GLU A 101 2.77 4.98 -14.48
C GLU A 101 1.97 4.52 -13.26
N HIS A 102 2.07 5.23 -12.14
CA HIS A 102 1.61 4.72 -10.85
C HIS A 102 0.40 5.44 -10.28
N ALA A 103 0.36 6.77 -10.34
CA ALA A 103 -0.66 7.55 -9.65
C ALA A 103 -1.90 7.86 -10.52
N LEU A 104 -1.71 8.03 -11.83
CA LEU A 104 -2.79 8.39 -12.74
C LEU A 104 -3.73 7.23 -13.08
N PRO A 105 -3.26 5.99 -13.38
CA PRO A 105 -4.15 4.88 -13.71
C PRO A 105 -5.09 4.56 -12.55
N LEU A 106 -6.38 4.29 -12.86
CA LEU A 106 -7.45 3.99 -11.90
C LEU A 106 -7.82 5.12 -10.94
N SER A 107 -7.14 6.28 -11.01
CA SER A 107 -7.47 7.42 -10.15
C SER A 107 -8.61 8.25 -10.70
N THR A 108 -9.40 8.81 -9.79
CA THR A 108 -10.48 9.75 -10.07
C THR A 108 -10.31 11.08 -9.34
N SER A 109 -9.20 11.23 -8.61
CA SER A 109 -8.95 12.37 -7.71
C SER A 109 -8.10 13.49 -8.34
N TYR A 110 -7.58 13.30 -9.56
CA TYR A 110 -6.79 14.34 -10.21
C TYR A 110 -7.61 15.14 -11.20
N THR A 111 -7.44 16.47 -11.19
CA THR A 111 -8.12 17.39 -12.10
C THR A 111 -7.17 17.77 -13.24
N PRO A 112 -7.49 17.44 -14.51
CA PRO A 112 -6.65 17.86 -15.64
C PRO A 112 -6.69 19.38 -15.85
N ALA A 113 -5.53 20.00 -16.11
CA ALA A 113 -5.39 21.43 -16.35
C ALA A 113 -4.26 21.69 -17.38
N GLY A 114 -4.60 21.58 -18.67
CA GLY A 114 -3.63 21.65 -19.77
C GLY A 114 -2.64 20.49 -19.71
N GLU A 115 -1.35 20.81 -19.61
CA GLU A 115 -0.26 19.82 -19.47
C GLU A 115 0.00 19.41 -18.02
N LEU A 116 -0.93 19.73 -17.12
CA LEU A 116 -0.79 19.42 -15.69
C LEU A 116 -1.99 18.60 -15.21
N PHE A 117 -1.75 17.86 -14.12
CA PHE A 117 -2.77 17.26 -13.28
C PHE A 117 -2.69 17.85 -11.87
N LEU A 118 -3.81 18.36 -11.38
CA LEU A 118 -3.90 19.00 -10.07
C LEU A 118 -4.35 17.97 -9.02
N ALA A 119 -3.59 17.85 -7.93
CA ALA A 119 -3.95 17.05 -6.77
C ALA A 119 -4.77 17.86 -5.76
N ASP A 120 -5.51 17.18 -4.89
CA ASP A 120 -6.31 17.82 -3.84
C ASP A 120 -5.45 18.15 -2.60
N LEU A 121 -4.40 18.93 -2.83
CA LEU A 121 -3.48 19.47 -1.82
C LEU A 121 -3.22 20.94 -2.11
N TRP A 122 -3.61 21.82 -1.20
CA TRP A 122 -3.51 23.27 -1.34
C TRP A 122 -2.71 23.90 -0.19
N TYR A 123 -2.06 25.00 -0.50
CA TYR A 123 -1.47 25.89 0.46
C TYR A 123 -2.03 27.31 0.31
N TYR A 124 -2.43 27.92 1.41
CA TYR A 124 -2.93 29.29 1.47
C TYR A 124 -2.15 30.09 2.51
N PRO A 125 -1.43 31.16 2.11
CA PRO A 125 -0.64 31.95 3.05
C PRO A 125 -1.50 32.81 4.00
N ARG A 126 -2.73 33.19 3.58
CA ARG A 126 -3.62 34.10 4.32
C ARG A 126 -5.09 33.70 4.22
N GLY A 127 -5.38 32.42 4.24
CA GLY A 127 -6.74 31.90 4.07
C GLY A 127 -7.13 31.62 2.63
N PRO A 128 -8.30 30.96 2.43
CA PRO A 128 -8.75 30.53 1.12
C PRO A 128 -9.01 31.69 0.18
N VAL A 129 -8.54 31.56 -1.06
CA VAL A 129 -8.79 32.48 -2.18
C VAL A 129 -9.19 31.68 -3.41
N ALA A 130 -9.90 32.32 -4.36
CA ALA A 130 -10.35 31.67 -5.59
C ALA A 130 -9.20 31.47 -6.60
N ASP A 131 -8.23 32.40 -6.64
CA ASP A 131 -7.07 32.32 -7.53
C ASP A 131 -5.99 31.49 -6.88
N VAL A 132 -5.77 30.28 -7.41
CA VAL A 132 -4.80 29.31 -6.89
C VAL A 132 -3.89 28.84 -8.04
N GLU A 133 -2.60 29.13 -7.91
CA GLU A 133 -1.62 28.78 -8.93
C GLU A 133 -1.15 27.32 -8.78
N PRO A 134 -0.92 26.57 -9.88
CA PRO A 134 -0.32 25.26 -9.79
C PRO A 134 1.13 25.36 -9.28
N LEU A 135 1.51 24.41 -8.42
CA LEU A 135 2.86 24.21 -7.94
C LEU A 135 3.33 22.82 -8.33
N VAL A 136 4.12 22.74 -9.38
CA VAL A 136 4.64 21.48 -9.90
C VAL A 136 5.83 21.05 -9.07
N ILE A 137 5.79 19.81 -8.60
CA ILE A 137 6.89 19.12 -7.91
C ILE A 137 7.12 17.79 -8.60
N ASP A 138 8.31 17.63 -9.16
CA ASP A 138 8.78 16.39 -9.75
C ASP A 138 8.95 15.32 -8.68
N LEU A 139 8.45 14.11 -8.94
CA LEU A 139 8.57 12.97 -8.02
C LEU A 139 10.00 12.38 -7.99
N GLU A 140 10.89 12.82 -8.89
CA GLU A 140 12.28 12.35 -9.02
C GLU A 140 12.33 10.83 -9.20
N ALA A 141 11.67 10.34 -10.26
CA ALA A 141 11.58 8.91 -10.54
C ALA A 141 12.91 8.29 -10.93
N ARG A 142 13.13 7.05 -10.50
CA ARG A 142 14.22 6.18 -10.93
C ARG A 142 13.68 4.88 -11.47
N GLU A 143 14.24 4.44 -12.58
CA GLU A 143 13.92 3.13 -13.15
C GLU A 143 14.60 2.03 -12.35
N ILE A 144 13.81 1.11 -11.78
CA ILE A 144 14.32 -0.03 -11.00
C ILE A 144 13.65 -1.30 -11.50
N GLY A 145 14.46 -2.27 -11.96
CA GLY A 145 13.99 -3.59 -12.36
C GLY A 145 13.44 -4.38 -11.17
N TYR A 146 12.32 -5.05 -11.37
CA TYR A 146 11.70 -5.88 -10.33
C TYR A 146 11.40 -7.31 -10.77
N TYR A 147 11.36 -7.58 -12.06
CA TYR A 147 11.08 -8.90 -12.59
C TYR A 147 11.82 -9.12 -13.91
N HIS A 148 12.58 -10.21 -14.00
CA HIS A 148 13.22 -10.64 -15.23
C HIS A 148 12.26 -11.55 -15.99
N VAL A 149 11.81 -11.12 -17.17
CA VAL A 149 10.94 -11.91 -18.05
C VAL A 149 11.84 -12.63 -19.08
N PRO A 150 11.90 -13.97 -19.08
CA PRO A 150 12.62 -14.71 -20.10
C PRO A 150 12.05 -14.41 -21.48
N THR A 151 12.95 -14.21 -22.46
CA THR A 151 12.57 -13.79 -23.83
C THR A 151 11.62 -14.74 -24.54
N TYR A 152 11.63 -16.03 -24.19
CA TYR A 152 10.71 -17.02 -24.73
C TYR A 152 9.28 -16.92 -24.16
N MET A 153 9.09 -16.19 -23.05
CA MET A 153 7.77 -15.98 -22.44
C MET A 153 7.15 -14.66 -22.86
N ALA A 154 7.94 -13.65 -23.17
CA ALA A 154 7.48 -12.32 -23.55
C ALA A 154 8.51 -11.61 -24.42
N ASP A 155 8.50 -11.93 -25.70
CA ASP A 155 9.41 -11.37 -26.71
C ASP A 155 9.27 -9.85 -26.93
N GLN A 156 8.24 -9.22 -26.36
CA GLN A 156 8.01 -7.78 -26.51
C GLN A 156 8.20 -6.93 -25.25
N SER A 157 8.34 -7.53 -24.07
CA SER A 157 8.32 -6.74 -22.82
C SER A 157 9.67 -6.61 -22.11
N GLY A 158 10.66 -7.46 -22.40
CA GLY A 158 11.95 -7.41 -21.68
C GLY A 158 11.77 -7.52 -20.15
N ASP A 159 12.72 -6.98 -19.43
CA ASP A 159 12.65 -6.90 -17.97
C ASP A 159 11.58 -5.87 -17.54
N LEU A 160 10.80 -6.22 -16.50
CA LEU A 160 9.82 -5.33 -15.95
C LEU A 160 10.47 -4.36 -14.96
N VAL A 161 10.15 -3.08 -15.11
CA VAL A 161 10.70 -1.99 -14.31
C VAL A 161 9.60 -1.16 -13.68
N PHE A 162 9.89 -0.55 -12.53
CA PHE A 162 9.06 0.49 -11.92
C PHE A 162 9.76 1.85 -12.02
N GLN A 163 8.97 2.89 -12.27
CA GLN A 163 9.39 4.28 -12.11
C GLN A 163 9.26 4.67 -10.63
N VAL A 164 10.29 4.35 -9.83
CA VAL A 164 10.29 4.49 -8.38
C VAL A 164 10.53 5.94 -7.97
N PRO A 165 9.57 6.61 -7.30
CA PRO A 165 9.74 8.00 -6.89
C PRO A 165 10.65 8.11 -5.67
N LEU A 166 11.46 9.17 -5.60
CA LEU A 166 12.20 9.53 -4.39
C LEU A 166 11.39 10.43 -3.45
N ARG A 167 10.30 11.00 -3.93
CA ARG A 167 9.31 11.80 -3.19
C ARG A 167 7.92 11.29 -3.54
N ALA A 168 7.05 11.13 -2.57
CA ALA A 168 5.77 10.49 -2.77
C ALA A 168 4.58 11.43 -2.51
N LEU A 169 3.72 11.57 -3.51
CA LEU A 169 2.33 12.04 -3.38
C LEU A 169 1.45 11.20 -4.32
N ILE A 170 0.44 10.53 -3.78
CA ILE A 170 -0.52 9.73 -4.54
C ILE A 170 -1.89 9.75 -3.89
N ALA A 171 -2.96 9.81 -4.72
CA ALA A 171 -4.34 9.62 -4.26
C ALA A 171 -4.68 8.13 -4.22
N ILE A 172 -5.22 7.68 -3.11
CA ILE A 172 -5.70 6.30 -2.92
C ILE A 172 -7.16 6.24 -3.34
N ASP A 173 -7.42 5.77 -4.56
CA ASP A 173 -8.77 5.61 -5.14
C ASP A 173 -9.09 4.14 -5.45
N SER A 174 -8.10 3.26 -5.42
CA SER A 174 -8.22 1.84 -5.72
C SER A 174 -7.31 1.03 -4.79
N TRP A 175 -7.60 -0.26 -4.60
CA TRP A 175 -6.70 -1.17 -3.90
C TRP A 175 -5.32 -1.26 -4.57
N VAL A 176 -5.25 -1.03 -5.89
CA VAL A 176 -3.98 -0.98 -6.63
C VAL A 176 -3.10 0.17 -6.15
N HIS A 177 -3.70 1.31 -5.76
CA HIS A 177 -2.95 2.42 -5.18
C HIS A 177 -2.40 2.08 -3.78
N ILE A 178 -3.08 1.21 -3.01
CA ILE A 178 -2.53 0.70 -1.72
C ILE A 178 -1.27 -0.13 -2.00
N PHE A 179 -1.36 -1.08 -2.94
CA PHE A 179 -0.20 -1.86 -3.39
C PHE A 179 0.95 -0.96 -3.83
N ILE A 180 0.68 0.03 -4.70
CA ILE A 180 1.69 0.97 -5.19
C ILE A 180 2.32 1.75 -4.04
N THR A 181 1.50 2.24 -3.11
CA THR A 181 1.97 3.05 -1.99
C THR A 181 2.82 2.25 -1.02
N ASP A 182 2.47 1.02 -0.75
CA ASP A 182 3.26 0.15 0.14
C ASP A 182 4.54 -0.33 -0.52
N VAL A 183 4.44 -0.86 -1.74
CA VAL A 183 5.55 -1.53 -2.42
C VAL A 183 6.40 -0.53 -3.17
N VAL A 184 5.85 0.20 -4.14
CA VAL A 184 6.65 1.05 -5.04
C VAL A 184 7.08 2.33 -4.33
N PHE A 185 6.14 3.09 -3.75
CA PHE A 185 6.40 4.36 -3.05
C PHE A 185 6.93 4.16 -1.62
N GLY A 186 6.76 2.97 -1.05
CA GLY A 186 7.26 2.58 0.26
C GLY A 186 8.58 1.83 0.18
N LEU A 187 8.53 0.53 -0.10
CA LEU A 187 9.68 -0.37 0.00
C LEU A 187 10.75 -0.07 -1.05
N PHE A 188 10.37 0.06 -2.34
CA PHE A 188 11.34 0.41 -3.38
C PHE A 188 11.93 1.81 -3.21
N SER A 189 11.11 2.83 -2.91
CA SER A 189 11.60 4.17 -2.62
C SER A 189 12.55 4.21 -1.45
N ARG A 190 12.29 3.42 -0.39
CA ARG A 190 13.20 3.29 0.75
C ARG A 190 14.54 2.71 0.33
N GLY A 191 14.53 1.66 -0.51
CA GLY A 191 15.72 1.07 -1.11
C GLY A 191 16.48 2.08 -1.98
N ALA A 192 15.80 2.77 -2.88
CA ALA A 192 16.38 3.76 -3.77
C ALA A 192 17.01 4.95 -3.03
N ARG A 193 16.33 5.46 -1.99
CA ARG A 193 16.88 6.50 -1.11
C ARG A 193 18.10 6.03 -0.32
N PHE A 194 18.07 4.77 0.12
CA PHE A 194 19.21 4.15 0.78
C PHE A 194 20.41 4.05 -0.16
N GLU A 195 20.24 3.55 -1.38
CA GLU A 195 21.28 3.45 -2.40
C GLU A 195 21.85 4.82 -2.77
N LYS A 196 20.98 5.82 -2.96
CA LYS A 196 21.40 7.20 -3.20
C LYS A 196 22.29 7.70 -2.07
N ARG A 197 21.87 7.54 -0.81
CA ARG A 197 22.66 7.94 0.35
C ARG A 197 23.97 7.18 0.44
N LEU A 198 23.96 5.89 0.15
CA LEU A 198 25.18 5.07 0.15
C LEU A 198 26.20 5.55 -0.90
N SER A 199 25.74 6.03 -2.07
CA SER A 199 26.62 6.57 -3.10
C SER A 199 27.17 7.97 -2.80
N GLU A 200 26.41 8.81 -2.12
CA GLU A 200 26.72 10.22 -1.89
C GLU A 200 27.39 10.48 -0.53
N ASP A 201 27.17 9.64 0.50
CA ASP A 201 27.63 9.83 1.88
C ASP A 201 28.68 8.78 2.28
N LEU A 202 29.97 9.15 2.15
CA LEU A 202 31.08 8.27 2.52
C LEU A 202 31.08 7.89 4.02
N ALA A 203 30.68 8.84 4.90
CA ALA A 203 30.62 8.58 6.35
C ALA A 203 29.53 7.54 6.66
N PHE A 204 28.40 7.60 5.99
CA PHE A 204 27.34 6.62 6.09
C PHE A 204 27.79 5.24 5.60
N LYS A 205 28.49 5.20 4.46
CA LYS A 205 29.08 3.95 3.92
C LYS A 205 30.05 3.29 4.90
N LEU A 206 30.98 4.09 5.47
CA LEU A 206 31.95 3.59 6.46
C LEU A 206 31.26 3.14 7.75
N ARG A 207 30.18 3.81 8.18
CA ARG A 207 29.40 3.41 9.35
C ARG A 207 28.75 2.05 9.15
N ILE A 208 28.14 1.80 7.99
CA ILE A 208 27.53 0.50 7.68
C ILE A 208 28.60 -0.60 7.66
N LEU A 209 29.71 -0.37 6.97
CA LEU A 209 30.81 -1.33 6.91
C LEU A 209 31.38 -1.64 8.31
N GLY A 210 31.64 -0.61 9.10
CA GLY A 210 32.11 -0.75 10.48
C GLY A 210 31.12 -1.51 11.36
N LYS A 211 29.81 -1.28 11.17
CA LYS A 211 28.75 -1.97 11.89
C LYS A 211 28.68 -3.45 11.52
N ALA A 212 28.74 -3.78 10.22
CA ALA A 212 28.76 -5.15 9.74
C ALA A 212 29.99 -5.94 10.27
N ILE A 213 31.16 -5.34 10.26
CA ILE A 213 32.39 -5.94 10.82
C ILE A 213 32.26 -6.15 12.33
N TYR A 214 31.80 -5.13 13.07
CA TYR A 214 31.63 -5.21 14.52
C TYR A 214 30.64 -6.30 14.94
N GLU A 215 29.55 -6.47 14.19
CA GLU A 215 28.51 -7.48 14.45
C GLU A 215 28.87 -8.88 13.88
N GLY A 216 29.92 -9.00 13.08
CA GLY A 216 30.29 -10.25 12.40
C GLY A 216 29.22 -10.73 11.41
N ARG A 217 28.51 -9.80 10.77
CA ARG A 217 27.39 -10.07 9.85
C ARG A 217 27.69 -9.59 8.45
N GLN A 218 26.93 -10.11 7.48
CA GLN A 218 26.94 -9.55 6.13
C GLN A 218 26.40 -8.10 6.14
N ILE A 219 26.79 -7.32 5.15
CA ILE A 219 26.39 -5.90 5.07
C ILE A 219 24.87 -5.74 5.10
N LEU A 220 24.14 -6.57 4.35
CA LEU A 220 22.67 -6.51 4.27
C LEU A 220 21.97 -7.01 5.54
N GLU A 221 22.67 -7.70 6.44
CA GLU A 221 22.12 -8.25 7.69
C GLU A 221 22.44 -7.39 8.91
N CYS A 222 23.29 -6.37 8.76
CA CYS A 222 23.70 -5.55 9.90
C CYS A 222 22.56 -4.70 10.46
N SER A 223 22.64 -4.38 11.75
CA SER A 223 21.59 -3.65 12.47
C SER A 223 21.37 -2.21 11.98
N GLU A 224 22.21 -1.68 11.11
CA GLU A 224 21.95 -0.41 10.42
C GLU A 224 20.84 -0.57 9.37
N LEU A 225 20.74 -1.75 8.73
CA LEU A 225 19.76 -2.07 7.68
C LEU A 225 18.58 -2.89 8.18
N VAL A 226 18.81 -3.74 9.18
CA VAL A 226 17.76 -4.56 9.80
C VAL A 226 17.42 -3.98 11.17
N LYS A 227 16.27 -3.31 11.26
CA LYS A 227 15.76 -2.76 12.52
C LYS A 227 14.86 -3.78 13.20
N VAL A 228 15.19 -4.16 14.42
CA VAL A 228 14.44 -5.15 15.19
C VAL A 228 13.89 -4.50 16.46
N GLY A 229 12.60 -4.68 16.72
CA GLY A 229 11.91 -4.22 17.89
C GLY A 229 12.25 -5.02 19.17
N LYS A 230 11.49 -4.80 20.22
CA LYS A 230 11.70 -5.45 21.53
C LYS A 230 11.06 -6.84 21.57
N ASN A 231 11.60 -7.71 22.44
CA ASN A 231 11.06 -9.03 22.74
C ASN A 231 10.89 -9.93 21.50
N CYS A 232 11.71 -9.76 20.48
CA CYS A 232 11.69 -10.61 19.29
C CYS A 232 12.49 -11.90 19.54
N VAL A 233 11.97 -13.01 19.02
CA VAL A 233 12.63 -14.32 19.00
C VAL A 233 12.94 -14.66 17.56
N ILE A 234 14.22 -14.64 17.18
CA ILE A 234 14.68 -14.88 15.81
C ILE A 234 15.60 -16.08 15.84
N ASP A 235 15.24 -17.13 15.09
CA ASP A 235 16.06 -18.31 14.94
C ASP A 235 17.38 -17.98 14.21
N PRO A 236 18.54 -18.49 14.65
CA PRO A 236 19.82 -18.24 13.98
C PRO A 236 19.89 -18.68 12.52
N HIS A 237 19.02 -19.59 12.08
CA HIS A 237 18.95 -20.06 10.69
C HIS A 237 17.93 -19.27 9.84
N ALA A 238 17.35 -18.19 10.36
CA ALA A 238 16.56 -17.26 9.57
C ALA A 238 17.49 -16.27 8.86
N THR A 239 17.21 -15.99 7.59
CA THR A 239 17.95 -15.00 6.78
C THR A 239 17.13 -13.73 6.69
N ILE A 240 17.68 -12.59 7.12
CA ILE A 240 16.97 -11.31 7.10
C ILE A 240 17.86 -10.25 6.44
N HIS A 241 17.49 -9.83 5.26
CA HIS A 241 18.17 -8.77 4.52
C HIS A 241 17.43 -7.42 4.63
N GLY A 242 18.19 -6.37 4.78
CA GLY A 242 17.67 -4.99 4.83
C GLY A 242 17.61 -4.30 3.46
N PRO A 243 16.93 -3.17 3.41
CA PRO A 243 16.34 -2.44 4.53
C PRO A 243 15.04 -3.08 5.05
N THR A 244 15.08 -3.73 6.20
CA THR A 244 13.93 -4.41 6.83
C THR A 244 13.66 -3.81 8.21
N THR A 245 12.37 -3.63 8.53
CA THR A 245 11.94 -3.19 9.86
C THR A 245 11.02 -4.24 10.46
N ILE A 246 11.31 -4.67 11.68
CA ILE A 246 10.57 -5.66 12.44
C ILE A 246 10.08 -4.99 13.72
N GLY A 247 8.78 -5.09 13.99
CA GLY A 247 8.14 -4.56 15.19
C GLY A 247 8.48 -5.32 16.47
N ASP A 248 7.71 -5.07 17.51
CA ASP A 248 7.88 -5.69 18.83
C ASP A 248 7.17 -7.06 18.90
N ASN A 249 7.68 -7.95 19.76
CA ASN A 249 7.10 -9.28 20.05
C ASN A 249 6.95 -10.18 18.81
N VAL A 250 7.89 -10.13 17.88
CA VAL A 250 7.88 -10.92 16.64
C VAL A 250 8.65 -12.21 16.83
N THR A 251 8.08 -13.32 16.35
CA THR A 251 8.74 -14.63 16.29
C THR A 251 9.05 -15.00 14.87
N ILE A 252 10.32 -15.32 14.56
CA ILE A 252 10.80 -15.77 13.25
C ILE A 252 11.54 -17.08 13.41
N ASN A 253 11.02 -18.13 12.79
CA ASN A 253 11.56 -19.49 12.94
C ASN A 253 12.58 -19.84 11.85
N ALA A 254 13.23 -21.01 12.02
CA ALA A 254 14.28 -21.49 11.15
C ALA A 254 13.89 -21.55 9.67
N GLY A 255 14.84 -21.25 8.79
CA GLY A 255 14.66 -21.28 7.34
C GLY A 255 13.81 -20.14 6.76
N ALA A 256 13.28 -19.25 7.59
CA ALA A 256 12.56 -18.08 7.09
C ALA A 256 13.52 -17.13 6.34
N VAL A 257 13.10 -16.62 5.17
CA VAL A 257 13.85 -15.67 4.36
C VAL A 257 13.03 -14.38 4.25
N ILE A 258 13.58 -13.27 4.69
CA ILE A 258 12.90 -11.96 4.74
C ILE A 258 13.78 -10.91 4.08
N GLU A 259 13.31 -10.30 3.01
CA GLU A 259 14.06 -9.31 2.24
C GLU A 259 13.26 -8.03 2.02
N ASN A 260 13.82 -6.90 2.44
CA ASN A 260 13.24 -5.56 2.26
C ASN A 260 11.76 -5.48 2.66
N CYS A 261 11.46 -5.80 3.92
CA CYS A 261 10.09 -5.89 4.44
C CYS A 261 9.82 -4.88 5.56
N ILE A 262 8.53 -4.60 5.78
CA ILE A 262 8.01 -3.95 6.98
C ILE A 262 7.13 -4.96 7.70
N ILE A 263 7.58 -5.41 8.87
CA ILE A 263 6.86 -6.37 9.73
C ILE A 263 6.33 -5.62 10.95
N GLY A 264 5.05 -5.76 11.21
CA GLY A 264 4.37 -5.18 12.38
C GLY A 264 4.72 -5.87 13.71
N ASN A 265 3.92 -5.55 14.72
CA ASN A 265 4.08 -6.11 16.06
C ASN A 265 3.33 -7.43 16.23
N ASN A 266 3.75 -8.28 17.17
CA ASN A 266 3.08 -9.54 17.51
C ASN A 266 2.90 -10.49 16.32
N VAL A 267 3.80 -10.45 15.34
CA VAL A 267 3.77 -11.29 14.13
C VAL A 267 4.46 -12.62 14.40
N ASN A 268 3.87 -13.71 13.89
CA ASN A 268 4.48 -15.03 13.93
C ASN A 268 4.79 -15.52 12.51
N ILE A 269 6.07 -15.74 12.24
CA ILE A 269 6.62 -16.22 10.97
C ILE A 269 7.22 -17.60 11.21
N SER A 270 6.54 -18.64 10.72
CA SER A 270 6.95 -20.03 10.93
C SER A 270 8.10 -20.43 10.00
N GLN A 271 8.46 -21.73 10.05
CA GLN A 271 9.60 -22.28 9.32
C GLN A 271 9.43 -22.16 7.80
N ASP A 272 10.54 -21.86 7.11
CA ASP A 272 10.64 -21.80 5.65
C ASP A 272 9.71 -20.81 4.97
N VAL A 273 9.16 -19.82 5.70
CA VAL A 273 8.38 -18.73 5.15
C VAL A 273 9.27 -17.79 4.34
N GLN A 274 8.82 -17.37 3.16
CA GLN A 274 9.54 -16.45 2.31
C GLN A 274 8.77 -15.13 2.13
N LEU A 275 9.39 -14.03 2.50
CA LEU A 275 8.85 -12.68 2.36
C LEU A 275 9.83 -11.82 1.58
N MET A 276 9.41 -11.33 0.42
CA MET A 276 10.21 -10.40 -0.38
C MET A 276 9.37 -9.17 -0.71
N LEU A 277 9.86 -7.99 -0.31
CA LEU A 277 9.18 -6.71 -0.57
C LEU A 277 7.75 -6.70 -0.04
N CYS A 278 7.57 -7.15 1.21
CA CYS A 278 6.25 -7.30 1.83
C CYS A 278 6.02 -6.32 2.98
N VAL A 279 4.76 -5.93 3.14
CA VAL A 279 4.27 -5.23 4.33
C VAL A 279 3.34 -6.18 5.08
N VAL A 280 3.71 -6.53 6.32
CA VAL A 280 2.97 -7.48 7.15
C VAL A 280 2.49 -6.77 8.40
N GLY A 281 1.17 -6.70 8.59
CA GLY A 281 0.50 -6.00 9.68
C GLY A 281 0.59 -6.70 11.03
N ASP A 282 0.24 -5.96 12.06
CA ASP A 282 0.26 -6.41 13.45
C ASP A 282 -0.57 -7.69 13.65
N GLY A 283 -0.09 -8.63 14.45
CA GLY A 283 -0.81 -9.85 14.78
C GLY A 283 -0.98 -10.85 13.63
N ALA A 284 -0.33 -10.65 12.50
CA ALA A 284 -0.38 -11.59 11.39
C ALA A 284 0.31 -12.92 11.73
N PHE A 285 -0.25 -14.01 11.22
CA PHE A 285 0.31 -15.34 11.36
C PHE A 285 0.60 -15.96 9.99
N LEU A 286 1.86 -16.30 9.75
CA LEU A 286 2.35 -16.91 8.53
C LEU A 286 2.90 -18.32 8.85
N PRO A 287 2.07 -19.37 8.77
CA PRO A 287 2.49 -20.76 8.91
C PRO A 287 3.54 -21.18 7.87
N PHE A 288 4.17 -22.30 8.14
CA PHE A 288 5.32 -22.81 7.39
C PHE A 288 5.12 -22.80 5.86
N ARG A 289 6.18 -22.41 5.13
CA ARG A 289 6.25 -22.36 3.67
C ARG A 289 5.22 -21.45 3.00
N ALA A 290 4.68 -20.45 3.69
CA ALA A 290 3.97 -19.36 3.02
C ALA A 290 4.99 -18.52 2.24
N ALA A 291 4.71 -18.20 0.97
CA ALA A 291 5.58 -17.44 0.10
C ALA A 291 4.85 -16.18 -0.40
N LEU A 292 5.33 -15.02 -0.01
CA LEU A 292 4.75 -13.73 -0.35
C LEU A 292 5.78 -12.87 -1.09
N PHE A 293 5.40 -12.38 -2.25
CA PHE A 293 6.20 -11.48 -3.07
C PHE A 293 5.44 -10.18 -3.32
N MET A 294 6.01 -9.04 -2.96
CA MET A 294 5.38 -7.71 -3.11
C MET A 294 3.95 -7.67 -2.58
N THR A 295 3.72 -8.20 -1.40
CA THR A 295 2.36 -8.38 -0.86
C THR A 295 2.17 -7.62 0.44
N THR A 296 1.03 -6.94 0.54
CA THR A 296 0.55 -6.33 1.79
C THR A 296 -0.43 -7.25 2.48
N VAL A 297 -0.17 -7.59 3.73
CA VAL A 297 -1.07 -8.32 4.62
C VAL A 297 -1.41 -7.41 5.80
N MET A 298 -2.67 -7.00 5.90
CA MET A 298 -3.13 -6.17 7.01
C MET A 298 -3.27 -6.98 8.30
N GLU A 299 -3.54 -6.29 9.40
CA GLU A 299 -3.48 -6.83 10.75
C GLU A 299 -4.39 -8.05 11.01
N ASN A 300 -3.95 -8.91 11.94
CA ASN A 300 -4.67 -10.08 12.43
C ASN A 300 -5.07 -11.09 11.34
N SER A 301 -4.33 -11.14 10.23
CA SER A 301 -4.63 -12.05 9.12
C SER A 301 -3.71 -13.26 9.13
N MET A 302 -4.21 -14.38 8.64
CA MET A 302 -3.49 -15.64 8.55
C MET A 302 -3.39 -16.08 7.10
N ILE A 303 -2.14 -16.29 6.61
CA ILE A 303 -1.86 -16.86 5.31
C ILE A 303 -1.35 -18.28 5.54
N ALA A 304 -2.22 -19.26 5.35
CA ALA A 304 -1.92 -20.64 5.72
C ALA A 304 -0.79 -21.26 4.88
N GLN A 305 -0.32 -22.40 5.30
CA GLN A 305 0.87 -23.08 4.77
C GLN A 305 0.82 -23.34 3.26
N ASN A 306 1.98 -23.34 2.62
CA ASN A 306 2.16 -23.59 1.19
C ASN A 306 1.31 -22.66 0.29
N THR A 307 0.94 -21.48 0.78
CA THR A 307 0.20 -20.48 0.02
C THR A 307 1.17 -19.55 -0.68
N CYS A 308 0.90 -19.22 -1.96
CA CYS A 308 1.71 -18.31 -2.75
C CYS A 308 0.89 -17.06 -3.11
N LEU A 309 1.35 -15.90 -2.65
CA LEU A 309 0.75 -14.60 -2.96
C LEU A 309 1.74 -13.71 -3.69
N GLN A 310 1.34 -13.21 -4.86
CA GLN A 310 2.16 -12.30 -5.65
C GLN A 310 1.42 -11.00 -5.89
N MET A 311 2.02 -9.86 -5.50
CA MET A 311 1.49 -8.50 -5.71
C MET A 311 0.07 -8.30 -5.20
N CYS A 312 -0.23 -8.84 -4.01
CA CYS A 312 -1.57 -8.86 -3.44
C CYS A 312 -1.75 -7.83 -2.32
N VAL A 313 -3.02 -7.47 -2.06
CA VAL A 313 -3.41 -6.72 -0.86
C VAL A 313 -4.47 -7.52 -0.10
N ILE A 314 -4.12 -7.99 1.08
CA ILE A 314 -4.99 -8.80 1.94
C ILE A 314 -5.47 -7.95 3.12
N GLY A 315 -6.78 -7.83 3.26
CA GLY A 315 -7.43 -7.08 4.33
C GLY A 315 -7.26 -7.71 5.71
N ARG A 316 -7.63 -6.95 6.74
CA ARG A 316 -7.50 -7.36 8.16
C ARG A 316 -8.46 -8.50 8.54
N ASN A 317 -8.10 -9.25 9.58
CA ASN A 317 -8.90 -10.36 10.10
C ASN A 317 -9.25 -11.43 9.05
N THR A 318 -8.41 -11.59 8.02
CA THR A 318 -8.67 -12.46 6.87
C THR A 318 -7.87 -13.76 6.97
N PHE A 319 -8.51 -14.86 6.62
CA PHE A 319 -7.89 -16.18 6.53
C PHE A 319 -7.81 -16.63 5.08
N ILE A 320 -6.60 -16.96 4.62
CA ILE A 320 -6.34 -17.58 3.32
C ILE A 320 -5.92 -19.03 3.56
N GLY A 321 -6.73 -19.97 3.05
CA GLY A 321 -6.53 -21.40 3.23
C GLY A 321 -5.28 -21.95 2.54
N ALA A 322 -4.75 -23.04 3.09
CA ALA A 322 -3.50 -23.65 2.67
C ALA A 322 -3.48 -24.05 1.18
N GLY A 323 -2.31 -23.93 0.55
CA GLY A 323 -2.11 -24.32 -0.84
C GLY A 323 -2.83 -23.43 -1.85
N SER A 324 -3.28 -22.25 -1.45
CA SER A 324 -3.88 -21.29 -2.36
C SER A 324 -2.81 -20.54 -3.16
N THR A 325 -3.13 -20.17 -4.40
CA THR A 325 -2.22 -19.44 -5.30
C THR A 325 -2.94 -18.24 -5.87
N PHE A 326 -2.33 -17.07 -5.72
CA PHE A 326 -2.80 -15.82 -6.30
C PHE A 326 -1.84 -15.44 -7.42
N THR A 327 -2.33 -15.52 -8.66
CA THR A 327 -1.53 -15.26 -9.85
C THR A 327 -1.53 -13.77 -10.18
N ASP A 328 -0.46 -13.31 -10.80
CA ASP A 328 -0.23 -11.91 -11.14
C ASP A 328 -0.15 -11.64 -12.66
N TYR A 329 -0.16 -12.71 -13.47
CA TYR A 329 0.06 -12.62 -14.91
C TYR A 329 -1.02 -13.32 -15.72
N ASN A 330 -1.45 -12.71 -16.85
CA ASN A 330 -2.35 -13.33 -17.82
C ASN A 330 -1.54 -14.13 -18.86
N LEU A 331 -1.64 -15.46 -18.85
CA LEU A 331 -0.99 -16.32 -19.84
C LEU A 331 -1.50 -16.04 -21.28
N ILE A 332 -2.79 -15.70 -21.42
CA ILE A 332 -3.34 -15.22 -22.69
C ILE A 332 -3.19 -13.70 -22.67
N PRO A 333 -2.42 -13.11 -23.60
CA PRO A 333 -2.16 -11.68 -23.62
C PRO A 333 -3.45 -10.86 -23.66
N ALA A 334 -3.80 -10.21 -22.57
CA ALA A 334 -4.90 -9.29 -22.44
C ALA A 334 -4.57 -8.24 -21.39
N PRO A 335 -4.98 -6.97 -21.57
CA PRO A 335 -4.77 -5.94 -20.56
C PRO A 335 -5.43 -6.34 -19.23
N ILE A 336 -4.67 -6.27 -18.13
CA ILE A 336 -5.19 -6.53 -16.80
C ILE A 336 -6.07 -5.34 -16.39
N ARG A 337 -7.31 -5.63 -15.98
CA ARG A 337 -8.28 -4.62 -15.56
C ARG A 337 -8.57 -4.76 -14.08
N ALA A 338 -8.57 -3.62 -13.38
CA ALA A 338 -8.91 -3.53 -11.96
C ALA A 338 -10.01 -2.48 -11.74
N LEU A 339 -10.60 -2.50 -10.54
CA LEU A 339 -11.62 -1.51 -10.16
C LEU A 339 -10.97 -0.13 -9.93
N ASP A 340 -11.54 0.90 -10.58
CA ASP A 340 -11.18 2.30 -10.35
C ASP A 340 -11.89 2.88 -9.11
N GLY A 341 -11.62 4.16 -8.79
CA GLY A 341 -12.24 4.87 -7.66
C GLY A 341 -13.77 5.04 -7.76
N GLN A 342 -14.40 4.65 -8.87
CA GLN A 342 -15.85 4.63 -9.06
C GLN A 342 -16.41 3.21 -9.15
N GLY A 343 -15.60 2.20 -8.86
CA GLY A 343 -16.00 0.79 -8.91
C GLY A 343 -16.20 0.24 -10.33
N ARG A 344 -15.62 0.86 -11.36
CA ARG A 344 -15.66 0.40 -12.75
C ARG A 344 -14.37 -0.32 -13.11
N LEU A 345 -14.46 -1.36 -13.94
CA LEU A 345 -13.29 -2.07 -14.45
C LEU A 345 -12.57 -1.24 -15.53
N ASN A 346 -11.39 -0.73 -15.20
CA ASN A 346 -10.51 0.00 -16.10
C ASN A 346 -9.15 -0.68 -16.24
N ILE A 347 -8.42 -0.35 -17.30
CA ILE A 347 -7.07 -0.88 -17.55
C ILE A 347 -6.15 -0.39 -16.44
N SER A 348 -5.47 -1.33 -15.78
CA SER A 348 -4.56 -1.03 -14.66
C SER A 348 -3.23 -0.44 -15.10
N ASN A 349 -2.90 -0.50 -16.40
CA ASN A 349 -1.58 -0.21 -16.97
C ASN A 349 -0.44 -1.01 -16.31
N ARG A 350 -0.76 -2.19 -15.75
CA ARG A 350 0.22 -3.11 -15.17
C ARG A 350 0.35 -4.36 -16.00
N PRO A 351 1.59 -4.75 -16.38
CA PRO A 351 1.83 -6.03 -17.05
C PRO A 351 1.60 -7.22 -16.11
N VAL A 352 1.83 -7.00 -14.81
CA VAL A 352 1.63 -7.96 -13.73
C VAL A 352 1.01 -7.27 -12.52
N ILE A 353 0.00 -7.88 -11.91
CA ILE A 353 -0.60 -7.47 -10.63
C ILE A 353 -1.43 -8.63 -10.07
N GLY A 354 -1.30 -8.91 -8.79
CA GLY A 354 -2.08 -9.91 -8.07
C GLY A 354 -3.52 -9.47 -7.84
N SER A 355 -4.03 -9.75 -6.65
CA SER A 355 -5.45 -9.59 -6.32
C SER A 355 -5.63 -8.92 -4.97
N ALA A 356 -6.87 -8.46 -4.70
CA ALA A 356 -7.20 -7.93 -3.39
C ALA A 356 -8.29 -8.76 -2.70
N VAL A 357 -8.09 -9.02 -1.41
CA VAL A 357 -9.08 -9.66 -0.53
C VAL A 357 -9.47 -8.67 0.55
N GLY A 358 -10.75 -8.42 0.70
CA GLY A 358 -11.31 -7.53 1.70
C GLY A 358 -11.09 -8.00 3.13
N HIS A 359 -11.67 -7.27 4.07
CA HIS A 359 -11.56 -7.56 5.49
C HIS A 359 -12.46 -8.72 5.90
N ASN A 360 -12.10 -9.41 7.00
CA ASN A 360 -12.92 -10.45 7.61
C ASN A 360 -13.33 -11.58 6.65
N CYS A 361 -12.48 -11.90 5.65
CA CYS A 361 -12.74 -12.98 4.71
C CYS A 361 -12.23 -14.33 5.21
N ARG A 362 -12.86 -15.41 4.72
CA ARG A 362 -12.45 -16.80 4.97
C ARG A 362 -12.39 -17.55 3.64
N LEU A 363 -11.20 -17.82 3.15
CA LEU A 363 -10.98 -18.55 1.90
C LEU A 363 -10.54 -19.98 2.22
N GLY A 364 -11.23 -20.96 1.63
CA GLY A 364 -10.88 -22.37 1.75
C GLY A 364 -9.54 -22.70 1.10
N SER A 365 -9.02 -23.90 1.38
CA SER A 365 -7.72 -24.35 0.87
C SER A 365 -7.73 -24.63 -0.64
N GLY A 366 -6.60 -24.40 -1.32
CA GLY A 366 -6.41 -24.72 -2.72
C GLY A 366 -7.17 -23.82 -3.69
N MET A 367 -7.46 -22.58 -3.31
CA MET A 367 -8.02 -21.56 -4.20
C MET A 367 -6.98 -21.04 -5.18
N ILE A 368 -7.39 -20.78 -6.42
CA ILE A 368 -6.60 -20.10 -7.44
C ILE A 368 -7.31 -18.78 -7.77
N VAL A 369 -6.65 -17.66 -7.52
CA VAL A 369 -7.22 -16.33 -7.77
C VAL A 369 -6.48 -15.67 -8.94
N TYR A 370 -7.22 -15.22 -9.94
CA TYR A 370 -6.68 -14.64 -11.16
C TYR A 370 -6.26 -13.17 -10.95
N PRO A 371 -5.39 -12.63 -11.84
CA PRO A 371 -4.87 -11.27 -11.73
C PRO A 371 -5.97 -10.22 -11.62
N ALA A 372 -5.76 -9.25 -10.74
CA ALA A 372 -6.61 -8.12 -10.44
C ALA A 372 -8.04 -8.46 -9.97
N ARG A 373 -8.31 -9.72 -9.58
CA ARG A 373 -9.61 -10.05 -8.99
C ARG A 373 -9.73 -9.54 -7.58
N THR A 374 -10.95 -9.21 -7.21
CA THR A 374 -11.27 -8.73 -5.86
C THR A 374 -12.26 -9.66 -5.19
N ILE A 375 -12.06 -9.89 -3.89
CA ILE A 375 -12.98 -10.60 -3.02
C ILE A 375 -13.41 -9.60 -1.95
N GLU A 376 -14.70 -9.26 -1.96
CA GLU A 376 -15.23 -8.23 -1.05
C GLU A 376 -15.14 -8.65 0.41
N SER A 377 -15.14 -7.67 1.30
CA SER A 377 -15.13 -7.89 2.75
C SER A 377 -16.30 -8.78 3.21
N ASP A 378 -16.08 -9.51 4.30
CA ASP A 378 -17.05 -10.41 4.92
C ASP A 378 -17.45 -11.63 4.07
N VAL A 379 -16.64 -11.99 3.06
CA VAL A 379 -16.90 -13.13 2.17
C VAL A 379 -16.28 -14.40 2.74
N VAL A 380 -17.06 -15.49 2.68
CA VAL A 380 -16.60 -16.85 2.94
C VAL A 380 -16.67 -17.65 1.65
N LEU A 381 -15.56 -18.25 1.22
CA LEU A 381 -15.48 -19.12 0.06
C LEU A 381 -15.05 -20.52 0.48
N ALA A 382 -15.92 -21.49 0.31
CA ALA A 382 -15.59 -22.90 0.52
C ALA A 382 -15.07 -23.51 -0.78
N ALA A 383 -13.91 -24.16 -0.72
CA ALA A 383 -13.35 -24.85 -1.89
C ALA A 383 -14.25 -26.02 -2.29
N SER A 384 -14.67 -26.05 -3.55
CA SER A 384 -15.49 -27.11 -4.14
C SER A 384 -15.05 -27.38 -5.57
N LYS A 385 -15.64 -28.37 -6.21
CA LYS A 385 -15.37 -28.67 -7.64
C LYS A 385 -15.69 -27.46 -8.53
N ASP A 386 -16.77 -26.74 -8.21
CA ASP A 386 -17.28 -25.62 -9.00
C ASP A 386 -16.75 -24.25 -8.53
N ARG A 387 -16.03 -24.22 -7.39
CA ARG A 387 -15.50 -23.00 -6.81
C ARG A 387 -14.08 -23.22 -6.27
N ARG A 388 -13.13 -23.31 -7.16
CA ARG A 388 -11.70 -23.39 -6.85
C ARG A 388 -10.92 -22.29 -7.57
N VAL A 389 -11.38 -21.88 -8.75
CA VAL A 389 -10.79 -20.84 -9.55
C VAL A 389 -11.67 -19.59 -9.46
N ILE A 390 -11.07 -18.48 -9.05
CA ILE A 390 -11.70 -17.17 -8.93
C ILE A 390 -11.22 -16.32 -10.11
N ASP A 391 -11.98 -16.31 -11.18
CA ASP A 391 -11.73 -15.57 -12.43
C ASP A 391 -12.57 -14.29 -12.56
N LYS A 392 -13.45 -14.03 -11.58
CA LYS A 392 -14.32 -12.85 -11.49
C LYS A 392 -14.26 -12.26 -10.09
N ASP A 393 -14.60 -10.98 -9.98
CA ASP A 393 -14.77 -10.32 -8.70
C ASP A 393 -15.90 -10.97 -7.91
N ILE A 394 -15.67 -11.24 -6.63
CA ILE A 394 -16.63 -11.86 -5.72
C ILE A 394 -17.22 -10.79 -4.81
N ARG A 395 -18.51 -10.66 -4.81
CA ARG A 395 -19.26 -9.74 -3.94
C ARG A 395 -19.77 -10.47 -2.69
N TYR A 396 -20.18 -9.70 -1.69
CA TYR A 396 -20.74 -10.25 -0.45
C TYR A 396 -21.93 -11.21 -0.70
N GLU A 397 -22.81 -10.89 -1.67
CA GLU A 397 -23.96 -11.70 -2.05
C GLU A 397 -23.57 -13.08 -2.60
N ASP A 398 -22.35 -13.22 -3.13
CA ASP A 398 -21.82 -14.48 -3.67
C ASP A 398 -21.17 -15.37 -2.60
N SER A 399 -21.18 -14.95 -1.35
CA SER A 399 -20.54 -15.66 -0.24
C SER A 399 -21.22 -16.99 0.08
N ASP A 400 -20.42 -18.03 0.28
CA ASP A 400 -20.95 -19.39 0.51
C ASP A 400 -21.70 -19.55 1.84
N HIS A 401 -21.44 -18.69 2.84
CA HIS A 401 -22.12 -18.77 4.13
C HIS A 401 -23.63 -18.49 4.03
N HIS A 402 -24.09 -17.76 3.01
CA HIS A 402 -25.51 -17.55 2.75
C HIS A 402 -26.28 -18.84 2.42
N LYS A 403 -25.57 -19.91 1.99
CA LYS A 403 -26.16 -21.22 1.71
C LYS A 403 -26.50 -21.98 3.00
N PHE A 404 -25.93 -21.62 4.11
CA PHE A 404 -26.20 -22.21 5.41
C PHE A 404 -27.24 -21.36 6.13
N LYS A 405 -28.31 -22.02 6.64
CA LYS A 405 -29.44 -21.34 7.30
C LYS A 405 -29.10 -20.54 8.58
N SER A 406 -27.84 -20.41 8.91
CA SER A 406 -27.35 -19.70 10.09
C SER A 406 -26.49 -18.51 9.65
N ALA A 407 -27.10 -17.35 9.52
CA ALA A 407 -26.41 -16.08 9.26
C ALA A 407 -25.42 -15.71 10.38
N SER A 408 -25.54 -16.32 11.56
CA SER A 408 -24.65 -16.10 12.72
C SER A 408 -23.26 -16.71 12.56
N LEU A 409 -23.01 -17.56 11.55
CA LEU A 409 -21.72 -18.23 11.36
C LEU A 409 -20.59 -17.27 10.89
N HIS A 410 -20.94 -16.17 10.24
CA HIS A 410 -19.99 -15.17 9.79
C HIS A 410 -20.63 -13.80 9.78
N ARG A 411 -20.29 -12.98 10.78
CA ARG A 411 -20.88 -11.66 10.96
C ARG A 411 -20.38 -10.70 9.89
N ARG A 412 -21.27 -9.90 9.31
CA ARG A 412 -20.92 -8.78 8.44
C ARG A 412 -20.40 -7.61 9.26
N LEU A 413 -19.11 -7.29 9.12
CA LEU A 413 -18.43 -6.24 9.86
C LEU A 413 -18.11 -5.00 9.01
N TYR A 414 -18.06 -5.17 7.69
CA TYR A 414 -17.68 -4.14 6.72
C TYR A 414 -18.74 -4.00 5.61
N PRO A 415 -19.96 -3.55 5.94
CA PRO A 415 -21.01 -3.33 4.94
C PRO A 415 -20.62 -2.19 3.98
N ARG A 416 -21.18 -2.18 2.78
CA ARG A 416 -21.03 -1.06 1.86
C ARG A 416 -21.73 0.17 2.45
N PRO A 417 -21.24 1.41 2.16
CA PRO A 417 -21.93 2.63 2.57
C PRO A 417 -23.38 2.66 2.07
N GLY A 418 -24.31 3.02 2.96
CA GLY A 418 -25.75 3.09 2.67
C GLY A 418 -26.50 1.76 2.80
N GLU A 419 -25.82 0.63 2.92
CA GLU A 419 -26.41 -0.58 3.44
C GLU A 419 -26.39 -0.45 4.95
N GLY A 420 -27.56 -0.13 5.54
CA GLY A 420 -27.68 0.06 6.99
C GLY A 420 -27.07 -1.11 7.76
N GLU A 421 -26.69 -0.88 9.02
CA GLU A 421 -26.35 -1.95 9.95
C GLU A 421 -27.49 -2.97 9.90
N LEU A 422 -27.30 -4.03 9.13
CA LEU A 422 -28.22 -5.13 9.10
C LEU A 422 -28.11 -5.84 10.44
N GLU A 423 -29.13 -5.61 11.27
CA GLU A 423 -29.42 -6.35 12.49
C GLU A 423 -28.52 -6.06 13.69
N SER A 424 -28.92 -5.03 14.45
CA SER A 424 -28.73 -5.08 15.91
C SER A 424 -29.36 -6.36 16.45
N TRP A 425 -28.55 -7.21 17.00
CA TRP A 425 -29.00 -8.35 17.84
C TRP A 425 -29.51 -7.83 19.17
#